data_bc41c344aae29ba6d297c51c82d3c2f2
#
_entry.id   bc41c344aae29ba6d297c51c82d3c2f2
#
_cell.length_a   1.000
_cell.length_b   1.000
_cell.length_c   1.000
_cell.angle_alpha   90.00
_cell.angle_beta   90.00
_cell.angle_gamma   90.00
#
_symmetry.space_group_name_H-M   'P 1'
#
loop_
_entity.id
_entity.type
_entity.pdbx_description
1 polymer ?
#
loop_
_entity_poly.entity_id
_entity_poly.type
_entity_poly.pdbx_seq_one_letter_code
_entity_poly.pdbx_strand_id
1 'polypeptide(L)'
;MKLFVTFALLLAGAAFAADVDNNLDGAASVLRNMNASGQIPAAELVESECIAVIPAAAKGGVIVGGEFGHGVVSCQTKSGWSSPAFLTLSGGSVGLQAGLEHQDIVLLMNKEGEQELSQGHWNLGARAVTIGADTSATGGVESKGWKTPVIVYTSSSGAYAGATFEGSKIGIDDQTMKSIYGANANLHSILNGEVQAPPPAQSFMAALKQVTANKS
;
A
#
# COMPACT_ATOMS: atom_id res chain seq x y z
N MET A 1 -13.33 6.75 41.23
CA MET A 1 -12.51 7.36 40.18
C MET A 1 -11.57 6.38 39.45
N LYS A 2 -11.19 5.24 40.03
CA LYS A 2 -10.32 4.21 39.37
C LYS A 2 -11.06 3.33 38.33
N LEU A 3 -12.37 3.16 38.42
CA LEU A 3 -13.16 2.27 37.56
C LEU A 3 -13.43 2.86 36.15
N PHE A 4 -13.49 4.20 36.05
CA PHE A 4 -13.74 4.87 34.76
C PHE A 4 -12.52 4.90 33.82
N VAL A 5 -11.29 4.88 34.39
CA VAL A 5 -10.05 4.92 33.60
C VAL A 5 -9.79 3.57 32.90
N THR A 6 -10.14 2.45 33.54
CA THR A 6 -9.96 1.11 32.98
C THR A 6 -10.93 0.85 31.81
N PHE A 7 -12.15 1.40 31.86
CA PHE A 7 -13.14 1.22 30.80
C PHE A 7 -12.79 2.02 29.53
N ALA A 8 -12.23 3.23 29.69
CA ALA A 8 -11.79 4.06 28.57
C ALA A 8 -10.58 3.45 27.80
N LEU A 9 -9.66 2.80 28.50
CA LEU A 9 -8.52 2.12 27.85
C LEU A 9 -8.94 0.89 27.04
N LEU A 10 -9.95 0.14 27.50
CA LEU A 10 -10.48 -1.02 26.77
C LEU A 10 -11.19 -0.64 25.48
N LEU A 11 -11.92 0.50 25.48
CA LEU A 11 -12.58 1.00 24.29
C LEU A 11 -11.61 1.53 23.22
N ALA A 12 -10.53 2.19 23.63
CA ALA A 12 -9.52 2.70 22.70
C ALA A 12 -8.75 1.55 22.02
N GLY A 13 -8.46 0.47 22.75
CA GLY A 13 -7.81 -0.71 22.18
C GLY A 13 -8.66 -1.46 21.16
N ALA A 14 -9.98 -1.54 21.38
CA ALA A 14 -10.90 -2.20 20.46
C ALA A 14 -11.07 -1.39 19.16
N ALA A 15 -11.13 -0.07 19.24
CA ALA A 15 -11.23 0.79 18.05
C ALA A 15 -9.97 0.70 17.18
N PHE A 16 -8.78 0.71 17.79
CA PHE A 16 -7.51 0.58 17.08
C PHE A 16 -7.37 -0.78 16.36
N ALA A 17 -7.75 -1.87 17.02
CA ALA A 17 -7.74 -3.20 16.42
C ALA A 17 -8.69 -3.28 15.21
N ALA A 18 -9.88 -2.71 15.33
CA ALA A 18 -10.85 -2.68 14.23
C ALA A 18 -10.34 -1.88 13.01
N ASP A 19 -9.60 -0.79 13.22
CA ASP A 19 -9.02 0.00 12.13
C ASP A 19 -7.93 -0.79 11.38
N VAL A 20 -7.11 -1.54 12.09
CA VAL A 20 -6.08 -2.40 11.49
C VAL A 20 -6.71 -3.54 10.69
N ASP A 21 -7.73 -4.21 11.24
CA ASP A 21 -8.45 -5.29 10.56
C ASP A 21 -9.12 -4.78 9.28
N ASN A 22 -9.80 -3.63 9.36
CA ASN A 22 -10.44 -3.00 8.20
C ASN A 22 -9.43 -2.62 7.11
N ASN A 23 -8.25 -2.14 7.47
CA ASN A 23 -7.20 -1.79 6.53
C ASN A 23 -6.67 -3.04 5.80
N LEU A 24 -6.39 -4.11 6.53
CA LEU A 24 -5.91 -5.38 5.97
C LEU A 24 -6.94 -6.06 5.07
N ASP A 25 -8.20 -6.10 5.49
CA ASP A 25 -9.29 -6.66 4.69
C ASP A 25 -9.61 -5.78 3.47
N GLY A 26 -9.57 -4.47 3.62
CA GLY A 26 -9.67 -3.51 2.52
C GLY A 26 -8.57 -3.73 1.49
N ALA A 27 -7.31 -3.83 1.93
CA ALA A 27 -6.17 -4.10 1.06
C ALA A 27 -6.29 -5.44 0.32
N ALA A 28 -6.75 -6.49 1.00
CA ALA A 28 -7.01 -7.78 0.39
C ALA A 28 -8.10 -7.70 -0.70
N SER A 29 -9.16 -6.95 -0.44
CA SER A 29 -10.28 -6.78 -1.36
C SER A 29 -9.87 -5.99 -2.59
N VAL A 30 -9.16 -4.87 -2.40
CA VAL A 30 -8.63 -4.04 -3.49
C VAL A 30 -7.75 -4.88 -4.42
N LEU A 31 -6.79 -5.60 -3.86
CA LEU A 31 -5.84 -6.40 -4.64
C LEU A 31 -6.55 -7.47 -5.47
N ARG A 32 -7.52 -8.19 -4.88
CA ARG A 32 -8.33 -9.18 -5.61
C ARG A 32 -9.18 -8.55 -6.71
N ASN A 33 -9.85 -7.43 -6.42
CA ASN A 33 -10.74 -6.76 -7.36
C ASN A 33 -9.98 -6.21 -8.56
N MET A 34 -8.86 -5.51 -8.35
CA MET A 34 -8.05 -4.95 -9.42
C MET A 34 -7.37 -6.04 -10.28
N ASN A 35 -6.98 -7.16 -9.68
CA ASN A 35 -6.51 -8.33 -10.44
C ASN A 35 -7.66 -9.00 -11.24
N ALA A 36 -8.82 -9.19 -10.63
CA ALA A 36 -9.96 -9.85 -11.29
C ALA A 36 -10.53 -9.02 -12.45
N SER A 37 -10.50 -7.69 -12.34
CA SER A 37 -10.91 -6.77 -13.41
C SER A 37 -9.88 -6.63 -14.53
N GLY A 38 -8.67 -7.17 -14.36
CA GLY A 38 -7.58 -7.02 -15.32
C GLY A 38 -6.92 -5.63 -15.31
N GLN A 39 -7.21 -4.80 -14.30
CA GLN A 39 -6.57 -3.49 -14.17
C GLN A 39 -5.06 -3.62 -13.92
N ILE A 40 -4.64 -4.67 -13.22
CA ILE A 40 -3.23 -4.97 -13.00
C ILE A 40 -2.87 -6.21 -13.82
N PRO A 41 -1.88 -6.13 -14.72
CA PRO A 41 -1.40 -7.27 -15.47
C PRO A 41 -0.85 -8.36 -14.53
N ALA A 42 -1.25 -9.62 -14.75
CA ALA A 42 -0.83 -10.73 -13.90
C ALA A 42 0.69 -10.93 -13.89
N ALA A 43 1.36 -10.67 -15.01
CA ALA A 43 2.82 -10.76 -15.09
C ALA A 43 3.51 -9.79 -14.12
N GLU A 44 3.01 -8.57 -14.01
CA GLU A 44 3.58 -7.56 -13.12
C GLU A 44 3.38 -7.91 -11.64
N LEU A 45 2.24 -8.50 -11.29
CA LEU A 45 2.01 -9.01 -9.94
C LEU A 45 3.01 -10.13 -9.56
N VAL A 46 3.28 -11.02 -10.50
CA VAL A 46 4.21 -12.14 -10.29
C VAL A 46 5.66 -11.67 -10.18
N GLU A 47 6.04 -10.67 -10.98
CA GLU A 47 7.39 -10.11 -11.02
C GLU A 47 7.67 -9.09 -9.91
N SER A 48 6.64 -8.69 -9.13
CA SER A 48 6.80 -7.71 -8.05
C SER A 48 7.67 -8.26 -6.91
N GLU A 49 8.68 -7.51 -6.50
CA GLU A 49 9.44 -7.79 -5.27
C GLU A 49 8.64 -7.38 -4.04
N CYS A 50 7.94 -6.24 -4.10
CA CYS A 50 7.01 -5.80 -3.05
C CYS A 50 5.70 -5.33 -3.65
N ILE A 51 4.61 -5.56 -2.93
CA ILE A 51 3.27 -5.04 -3.26
C ILE A 51 2.75 -4.25 -2.07
N ALA A 52 2.48 -2.95 -2.30
CA ALA A 52 1.80 -2.12 -1.32
C ALA A 52 0.37 -1.82 -1.77
N VAL A 53 -0.56 -1.76 -0.83
CA VAL A 53 -1.96 -1.44 -1.08
C VAL A 53 -2.43 -0.41 -0.08
N ILE A 54 -3.03 0.67 -0.56
CA ILE A 54 -3.63 1.73 0.24
C ILE A 54 -5.11 1.79 -0.14
N PRO A 55 -5.99 1.13 0.62
CA PRO A 55 -7.41 1.13 0.35
C PRO A 55 -8.04 2.46 0.72
N ALA A 56 -9.00 2.91 -0.08
CA ALA A 56 -9.84 4.07 0.19
C ALA A 56 -9.05 5.34 0.59
N ALA A 57 -7.89 5.58 -0.05
CA ALA A 57 -7.15 6.82 0.17
C ALA A 57 -8.05 8.03 -0.10
N ALA A 58 -8.16 8.92 0.87
CA ALA A 58 -9.01 10.09 0.79
C ALA A 58 -8.23 11.25 0.15
N LYS A 59 -8.85 11.90 -0.83
CA LYS A 59 -8.34 13.10 -1.47
C LYS A 59 -9.41 14.17 -1.50
N GLY A 60 -9.10 15.37 -1.03
CA GLY A 60 -10.09 16.44 -0.99
C GLY A 60 -9.46 17.82 -0.91
N GLY A 61 -10.23 18.82 -1.38
CA GLY A 61 -9.85 20.24 -1.35
C GLY A 61 -10.64 21.06 -2.36
N VAL A 62 -10.50 22.38 -2.32
CA VAL A 62 -11.16 23.29 -3.29
C VAL A 62 -10.14 24.01 -4.16
N ILE A 63 -9.06 24.52 -3.61
CA ILE A 63 -7.94 25.16 -4.32
C ILE A 63 -6.62 24.52 -3.89
N VAL A 64 -6.50 24.21 -2.61
CA VAL A 64 -5.43 23.43 -2.01
C VAL A 64 -6.09 22.20 -1.41
N GLY A 65 -5.64 21.04 -1.80
CA GLY A 65 -6.16 19.76 -1.33
C GLY A 65 -5.13 19.00 -0.50
N GLY A 66 -5.61 18.02 0.25
CA GLY A 66 -4.80 17.04 0.93
C GLY A 66 -5.14 15.63 0.46
N GLU A 67 -4.17 14.75 0.51
CA GLU A 67 -4.32 13.33 0.32
C GLU A 67 -3.86 12.59 1.58
N PHE A 68 -4.65 11.64 2.01
CA PHE A 68 -4.35 10.85 3.20
C PHE A 68 -4.86 9.42 3.05
N GLY A 69 -4.08 8.46 3.53
CA GLY A 69 -4.46 7.06 3.53
C GLY A 69 -3.59 6.21 4.45
N HIS A 70 -4.12 5.07 4.85
CA HIS A 70 -3.38 4.00 5.52
C HIS A 70 -3.29 2.81 4.59
N GLY A 71 -2.14 2.15 4.58
CA GLY A 71 -1.91 1.01 3.73
C GLY A 71 -0.99 -0.02 4.34
N VAL A 72 -0.77 -1.07 3.59
CA VAL A 72 0.11 -2.17 3.96
C VAL A 72 1.03 -2.52 2.81
N VAL A 73 2.20 -3.03 3.13
CA VAL A 73 3.16 -3.54 2.14
C VAL A 73 3.71 -4.88 2.59
N SER A 74 3.91 -5.78 1.64
CA SER A 74 4.61 -7.05 1.84
C SER A 74 5.61 -7.25 0.72
N CYS A 75 6.74 -7.88 1.01
CA CYS A 75 7.80 -8.16 0.05
C CYS A 75 8.05 -9.66 -0.08
N GLN A 76 8.56 -10.08 -1.23
CA GLN A 76 8.96 -11.45 -1.44
C GLN A 76 10.20 -11.80 -0.61
N THR A 77 10.14 -12.97 0.03
CA THR A 77 11.25 -13.55 0.79
C THR A 77 11.53 -14.96 0.28
N LYS A 78 12.58 -15.59 0.75
CA LYS A 78 12.89 -17.00 0.41
C LYS A 78 11.78 -17.99 0.81
N SER A 79 10.94 -17.62 1.80
CA SER A 79 9.86 -18.45 2.32
C SER A 79 8.46 -18.06 1.82
N GLY A 80 8.38 -17.09 0.93
CA GLY A 80 7.12 -16.52 0.42
C GLY A 80 6.98 -15.05 0.78
N TRP A 81 5.75 -14.53 0.82
CA TRP A 81 5.49 -13.14 1.16
C TRP A 81 5.75 -12.88 2.65
N SER A 82 6.41 -11.76 2.95
CA SER A 82 6.65 -11.29 4.32
C SER A 82 5.35 -10.95 5.04
N SER A 83 5.40 -10.85 6.35
CA SER A 83 4.32 -10.20 7.11
C SER A 83 4.11 -8.76 6.61
N PRO A 84 2.88 -8.21 6.63
CA PRO A 84 2.63 -6.86 6.17
C PRO A 84 3.23 -5.81 7.11
N ALA A 85 3.98 -4.86 6.57
CA ALA A 85 4.33 -3.62 7.24
C ALA A 85 3.26 -2.57 6.97
N PHE A 86 3.07 -1.63 7.90
CA PHE A 86 2.04 -0.60 7.81
C PHE A 86 2.61 0.71 7.27
N LEU A 87 1.83 1.37 6.40
CA LEU A 87 2.22 2.57 5.69
C LEU A 87 1.20 3.69 5.92
N THR A 88 1.66 4.92 5.79
CA THR A 88 0.81 6.10 5.67
C THR A 88 1.06 6.78 4.33
N LEU A 89 -0.01 7.20 3.66
CA LEU A 89 0.05 8.12 2.53
C LEU A 89 -0.31 9.51 3.04
N SER A 90 0.50 10.50 2.68
CA SER A 90 0.19 11.91 2.95
C SER A 90 0.68 12.76 1.79
N GLY A 91 -0.11 13.74 1.39
CA GLY A 91 0.27 14.62 0.29
C GLY A 91 -0.50 15.92 0.30
N GLY A 92 0.05 16.92 -0.39
CA GLY A 92 -0.64 18.14 -0.75
C GLY A 92 -0.87 18.14 -2.25
N SER A 93 -2.06 18.50 -2.68
CA SER A 93 -2.39 18.73 -4.08
C SER A 93 -2.83 20.16 -4.30
N VAL A 94 -2.37 20.77 -5.39
CA VAL A 94 -2.87 22.07 -5.85
C VAL A 94 -3.71 21.80 -7.09
N GLY A 95 -5.00 22.13 -7.03
CA GLY A 95 -5.89 21.93 -8.17
C GLY A 95 -7.34 22.26 -7.83
N LEU A 96 -8.12 22.55 -8.87
CA LEU A 96 -9.56 22.78 -8.75
C LEU A 96 -10.28 21.42 -8.62
N GLN A 97 -10.28 20.85 -7.43
CA GLN A 97 -11.05 19.65 -7.10
C GLN A 97 -12.02 20.03 -5.98
N ALA A 98 -13.28 20.22 -6.34
CA ALA A 98 -14.33 20.41 -5.34
C ALA A 98 -14.88 19.05 -4.93
N GLY A 99 -14.60 18.62 -3.70
CA GLY A 99 -15.16 17.38 -3.16
C GLY A 99 -14.15 16.55 -2.38
N LEU A 100 -14.66 15.48 -1.78
CA LEU A 100 -13.91 14.40 -1.17
C LEU A 100 -14.03 13.18 -2.09
N GLU A 101 -12.92 12.69 -2.58
CA GLU A 101 -12.84 11.46 -3.38
C GLU A 101 -12.09 10.39 -2.61
N HIS A 102 -12.48 9.16 -2.82
CA HIS A 102 -11.76 7.99 -2.32
C HIS A 102 -11.23 7.20 -3.51
N GLN A 103 -9.98 6.79 -3.43
CA GLN A 103 -9.36 5.94 -4.43
C GLN A 103 -8.56 4.81 -3.78
N ASP A 104 -8.59 3.66 -4.39
CA ASP A 104 -7.70 2.57 -4.01
C ASP A 104 -6.39 2.71 -4.79
N ILE A 105 -5.28 2.42 -4.14
CA ILE A 105 -3.94 2.54 -4.72
C ILE A 105 -3.21 1.23 -4.51
N VAL A 106 -2.64 0.70 -5.59
CA VAL A 106 -1.72 -0.45 -5.55
C VAL A 106 -0.38 -0.01 -6.12
N LEU A 107 0.69 -0.26 -5.37
CA LEU A 107 2.07 0.03 -5.75
C LEU A 107 2.80 -1.29 -5.95
N LEU A 108 3.25 -1.54 -7.16
CA LEU A 108 4.09 -2.67 -7.48
C LEU A 108 5.55 -2.19 -7.55
N MET A 109 6.44 -2.87 -6.86
CA MET A 109 7.85 -2.47 -6.73
C MET A 109 8.76 -3.56 -7.27
N ASN A 110 9.78 -3.14 -8.00
CA ASN A 110 10.92 -3.99 -8.34
C ASN A 110 11.97 -3.94 -7.20
N LYS A 111 13.14 -4.54 -7.43
CA LYS A 111 14.23 -4.58 -6.44
C LYS A 111 14.75 -3.19 -6.05
N GLU A 112 14.75 -2.24 -6.96
CA GLU A 112 15.14 -0.86 -6.68
C GLU A 112 14.09 -0.17 -5.80
N GLY A 113 12.79 -0.38 -6.09
CA GLY A 113 11.69 0.13 -5.28
C GLY A 113 11.68 -0.45 -3.86
N GLU A 114 11.99 -1.74 -3.70
CA GLU A 114 12.16 -2.36 -2.39
C GLU A 114 13.29 -1.69 -1.59
N GLN A 115 14.43 -1.43 -2.24
CA GLN A 115 15.56 -0.75 -1.60
C GLN A 115 15.21 0.67 -1.16
N GLU A 116 14.44 1.40 -1.97
CA GLU A 116 13.96 2.73 -1.63
C GLU A 116 12.98 2.70 -0.46
N LEU A 117 12.04 1.75 -0.45
CA LEU A 117 11.11 1.55 0.65
C LEU A 117 11.84 1.31 1.97
N SER A 118 12.92 0.53 1.95
CA SER A 118 13.71 0.20 3.15
C SER A 118 14.38 1.41 3.80
N GLN A 119 14.50 2.55 3.09
CA GLN A 119 15.01 3.81 3.63
C GLN A 119 14.00 4.57 4.51
N GLY A 120 12.76 4.07 4.60
CA GLY A 120 11.78 4.51 5.60
C GLY A 120 10.84 5.64 5.20
N HIS A 121 11.10 6.36 4.13
CA HIS A 121 10.18 7.37 3.58
C HIS A 121 10.42 7.55 2.09
N TRP A 122 9.35 7.79 1.37
CA TRP A 122 9.38 7.74 -0.06
C TRP A 122 8.47 8.80 -0.69
N ASN A 123 9.02 9.59 -1.60
CA ASN A 123 8.27 10.60 -2.34
C ASN A 123 7.82 10.02 -3.68
N LEU A 124 6.53 9.72 -3.81
CA LEU A 124 5.96 9.18 -5.05
C LEU A 124 6.12 10.13 -6.23
N GLY A 125 5.94 11.43 -6.01
CA GLY A 125 5.99 12.43 -7.09
C GLY A 125 7.41 12.82 -7.56
N ALA A 126 8.47 12.50 -6.82
CA ALA A 126 9.85 12.88 -7.16
C ALA A 126 10.61 11.79 -7.91
N ARG A 127 10.05 10.60 -8.05
CA ARG A 127 10.67 9.41 -8.66
C ARG A 127 9.97 9.01 -9.95
N ALA A 128 10.65 8.24 -10.76
CA ALA A 128 10.07 7.68 -11.98
C ALA A 128 8.99 6.64 -11.61
N VAL A 129 7.77 7.14 -11.42
CA VAL A 129 6.58 6.33 -11.16
C VAL A 129 5.86 6.17 -12.49
N THR A 130 5.70 4.94 -12.93
CA THR A 130 4.86 4.63 -14.08
C THR A 130 3.44 4.36 -13.60
N ILE A 131 2.45 4.93 -14.26
CA ILE A 131 1.06 4.68 -13.96
C ILE A 131 0.56 3.58 -14.89
N GLY A 132 0.16 2.46 -14.28
CA GLY A 132 -0.38 1.32 -15.00
C GLY A 132 -1.70 1.66 -15.68
N ALA A 133 -1.95 1.03 -16.85
CA ALA A 133 -3.05 1.16 -17.78
C ALA A 133 -2.81 2.06 -19.01
N ASP A 134 -1.79 2.90 -19.03
CA ASP A 134 -1.36 3.57 -20.26
C ASP A 134 0.02 3.08 -20.70
N THR A 135 0.05 1.83 -21.16
CA THR A 135 1.26 1.19 -21.71
C THR A 135 1.77 1.87 -22.99
N SER A 136 0.99 2.78 -23.56
CA SER A 136 1.37 3.51 -24.77
C SER A 136 2.34 4.67 -24.48
N ALA A 137 2.32 5.25 -23.28
CA ALA A 137 3.14 6.40 -22.93
C ALA A 137 4.50 6.05 -22.33
N THR A 138 4.69 4.83 -21.81
CA THR A 138 5.88 4.47 -21.01
C THR A 138 6.59 3.20 -21.44
N GLY A 139 6.25 2.64 -22.62
CA GLY A 139 6.86 1.41 -23.09
C GLY A 139 6.60 0.26 -22.13
N GLY A 140 5.59 -0.55 -22.46
CA GLY A 140 5.13 -1.66 -21.61
C GLY A 140 6.27 -2.53 -21.07
N VAL A 141 5.95 -3.34 -20.10
CA VAL A 141 6.84 -4.38 -19.55
C VAL A 141 7.40 -5.19 -20.71
N GLU A 142 8.57 -4.79 -21.20
CA GLU A 142 9.35 -5.67 -22.03
C GLU A 142 9.83 -6.80 -21.14
N SER A 143 9.92 -8.01 -21.67
CA SER A 143 10.32 -9.25 -21.03
C SER A 143 11.70 -9.25 -20.33
N LYS A 144 12.21 -8.09 -19.93
CA LYS A 144 13.49 -7.85 -19.23
C LYS A 144 13.37 -7.02 -17.95
N GLY A 145 12.19 -7.01 -17.32
CA GLY A 145 11.98 -6.28 -16.06
C GLY A 145 11.55 -4.82 -16.25
N TRP A 146 11.02 -4.25 -15.19
CA TRP A 146 10.52 -2.88 -15.19
C TRP A 146 11.65 -1.87 -15.20
N LYS A 147 11.50 -0.82 -15.99
CA LYS A 147 12.48 0.28 -16.06
C LYS A 147 12.34 1.27 -14.92
N THR A 148 11.20 1.29 -14.22
CA THR A 148 10.91 2.21 -13.13
C THR A 148 10.86 1.45 -11.80
N PRO A 149 11.34 2.03 -10.70
CA PRO A 149 11.31 1.37 -9.38
C PRO A 149 9.91 0.96 -8.96
N VAL A 150 8.87 1.71 -9.39
CA VAL A 150 7.50 1.53 -8.95
C VAL A 150 6.50 1.77 -10.07
N ILE A 151 5.48 0.92 -10.09
CA ILE A 151 4.28 1.10 -10.92
C ILE A 151 3.10 1.34 -9.99
N VAL A 152 2.30 2.37 -10.28
CA VAL A 152 1.12 2.74 -9.49
C VAL A 152 -0.14 2.41 -10.27
N TYR A 153 -1.05 1.71 -9.64
CA TYR A 153 -2.40 1.45 -10.13
C TYR A 153 -3.42 2.10 -9.19
N THR A 154 -4.45 2.74 -9.76
CA THR A 154 -5.55 3.32 -8.99
C THR A 154 -6.90 2.82 -9.46
N SER A 155 -7.88 2.73 -8.57
CA SER A 155 -9.25 2.35 -8.90
C SER A 155 -10.02 3.40 -9.70
N SER A 156 -9.57 4.65 -9.68
CA SER A 156 -10.14 5.70 -10.53
C SER A 156 -9.67 5.50 -11.97
N SER A 157 -10.55 5.00 -12.82
CA SER A 157 -10.33 4.92 -14.25
C SER A 157 -10.41 6.31 -14.86
N GLY A 158 -9.30 6.85 -15.36
CA GLY A 158 -9.32 8.07 -16.13
C GLY A 158 -8.01 8.85 -16.10
N ALA A 159 -7.91 9.86 -16.94
CA ALA A 159 -6.75 10.71 -17.23
C ALA A 159 -6.11 11.44 -16.00
N TYR A 160 -6.53 11.14 -14.80
CA TYR A 160 -6.05 11.74 -13.54
C TYR A 160 -4.86 11.02 -12.91
N ALA A 161 -4.51 9.84 -13.36
CA ALA A 161 -3.51 9.02 -12.68
C ALA A 161 -2.12 9.66 -12.62
N GLY A 162 -1.69 10.42 -13.64
CA GLY A 162 -0.33 10.97 -13.75
C GLY A 162 -0.02 12.19 -12.90
N ALA A 163 -0.98 13.07 -12.73
CA ALA A 163 -0.76 14.35 -12.04
C ALA A 163 -1.07 14.30 -10.53
N THR A 164 -1.55 13.16 -10.02
CA THR A 164 -2.13 13.09 -8.68
C THR A 164 -1.15 12.80 -7.56
N PHE A 165 0.04 12.32 -7.87
CA PHE A 165 1.04 11.95 -6.85
C PHE A 165 2.17 12.96 -6.68
N GLU A 166 2.17 14.08 -7.41
CA GLU A 166 3.10 15.18 -7.16
C GLU A 166 2.92 15.71 -5.73
N GLY A 167 3.97 15.56 -4.91
CA GLY A 167 3.94 15.95 -3.50
C GLY A 167 3.43 14.88 -2.54
N SER A 168 3.00 13.72 -3.03
CA SER A 168 2.59 12.60 -2.17
C SER A 168 3.80 11.86 -1.60
N LYS A 169 3.71 11.50 -0.33
CA LYS A 169 4.73 10.81 0.45
C LYS A 169 4.16 9.55 1.07
N ILE A 170 4.89 8.48 0.95
CA ILE A 170 4.68 7.27 1.75
C ILE A 170 5.58 7.34 2.97
N GLY A 171 4.99 7.23 4.13
CA GLY A 171 5.66 7.09 5.41
C GLY A 171 5.48 5.69 5.99
N ILE A 172 6.34 5.33 6.92
CA ILE A 172 6.23 4.09 7.67
C ILE A 172 5.42 4.35 8.94
N ASP A 173 4.42 3.52 9.21
CA ASP A 173 3.63 3.58 10.44
C ASP A 173 4.27 2.72 11.53
N ASP A 174 5.35 3.23 12.09
CA ASP A 174 6.08 2.55 13.17
C ASP A 174 5.22 2.31 14.42
N GLN A 175 4.24 3.19 14.67
CA GLN A 175 3.37 3.05 15.84
C GLN A 175 2.47 1.82 15.68
N THR A 176 1.84 1.67 14.55
CA THR A 176 1.02 0.50 14.24
C THR A 176 1.86 -0.77 14.22
N MET A 177 3.04 -0.76 13.58
CA MET A 177 3.93 -1.92 13.57
C MET A 177 4.32 -2.36 15.00
N LYS A 178 4.74 -1.44 15.86
CA LYS A 178 5.11 -1.76 17.25
C LYS A 178 3.94 -2.26 18.08
N SER A 179 2.74 -1.78 17.83
CA SER A 179 1.54 -2.24 18.55
C SER A 179 1.12 -3.66 18.15
N ILE A 180 1.30 -4.02 16.88
CA ILE A 180 0.90 -5.31 16.32
C ILE A 180 1.97 -6.39 16.52
N TYR A 181 3.23 -6.03 16.28
CA TYR A 181 4.36 -6.98 16.28
C TYR A 181 5.24 -6.91 17.53
N GLY A 182 4.99 -5.93 18.42
CA GLY A 182 5.79 -5.69 19.61
C GLY A 182 6.84 -4.59 19.44
N ALA A 183 7.34 -4.08 20.57
CA ALA A 183 8.17 -2.88 20.64
C ALA A 183 9.48 -2.94 19.84
N ASN A 184 9.99 -4.13 19.56
CA ASN A 184 11.25 -4.35 18.83
C ASN A 184 11.04 -4.51 17.31
N ALA A 185 9.79 -4.59 16.84
CA ALA A 185 9.51 -4.72 15.43
C ALA A 185 9.86 -3.43 14.69
N ASN A 186 10.45 -3.60 13.51
CA ASN A 186 10.79 -2.52 12.60
C ASN A 186 10.56 -2.98 11.16
N LEU A 187 10.54 -2.02 10.23
CA LEU A 187 10.27 -2.29 8.82
C LEU A 187 11.15 -3.42 8.26
N HIS A 188 12.45 -3.37 8.53
CA HIS A 188 13.41 -4.33 7.98
C HIS A 188 13.14 -5.75 8.48
N SER A 189 12.93 -5.95 9.79
CA SER A 189 12.64 -7.28 10.35
C SER A 189 11.32 -7.85 9.83
N ILE A 190 10.31 -7.01 9.60
CA ILE A 190 9.01 -7.42 9.07
C ILE A 190 9.16 -7.84 7.60
N LEU A 191 9.74 -6.99 6.75
CA LEU A 191 9.84 -7.23 5.32
C LEU A 191 10.82 -8.35 4.95
N ASN A 192 11.80 -8.63 5.79
CA ASN A 192 12.71 -9.79 5.64
C ASN A 192 12.07 -11.12 6.08
N GLY A 193 10.84 -11.10 6.61
CA GLY A 193 10.17 -12.32 7.06
C GLY A 193 10.65 -12.85 8.42
N GLU A 194 11.30 -12.01 9.23
CA GLU A 194 11.78 -12.38 10.57
C GLU A 194 10.65 -12.33 11.61
N VAL A 195 9.51 -11.73 11.26
CA VAL A 195 8.34 -11.56 12.12
C VAL A 195 7.16 -12.34 11.57
N GLN A 196 6.46 -13.06 12.44
CA GLN A 196 5.29 -13.84 12.03
C GLN A 196 4.06 -12.95 11.82
N ALA A 197 3.33 -13.20 10.73
CA ALA A 197 2.09 -12.48 10.43
C ALA A 197 1.02 -12.74 11.51
N PRO A 198 0.39 -11.67 12.04
CA PRO A 198 -0.67 -11.81 13.03
C PRO A 198 -1.96 -12.35 12.38
N PRO A 199 -2.89 -12.90 13.17
CA PRO A 199 -4.15 -13.42 12.62
C PRO A 199 -4.90 -12.47 11.68
N PRO A 200 -5.02 -11.16 11.96
CA PRO A 200 -5.70 -10.23 11.06
C PRO A 200 -5.06 -10.12 9.66
N ALA A 201 -3.78 -10.39 9.53
CA ALA A 201 -3.07 -10.30 8.26
C ALA A 201 -3.36 -11.46 7.29
N GLN A 202 -4.08 -12.49 7.73
CA GLN A 202 -4.30 -13.69 6.92
C GLN A 202 -5.09 -13.42 5.63
N SER A 203 -6.06 -12.51 5.65
CA SER A 203 -6.84 -12.11 4.46
C SER A 203 -5.95 -11.49 3.39
N PHE A 204 -5.07 -10.58 3.77
CA PHE A 204 -4.13 -9.92 2.87
C PHE A 204 -3.06 -10.89 2.35
N MET A 205 -2.48 -11.72 3.22
CA MET A 205 -1.52 -12.74 2.83
C MET A 205 -2.10 -13.77 1.86
N ALA A 206 -3.38 -14.16 2.06
CA ALA A 206 -4.08 -15.04 1.14
C ALA A 206 -4.34 -14.37 -0.22
N ALA A 207 -4.69 -13.07 -0.23
CA ALA A 207 -4.85 -12.30 -1.46
C ALA A 207 -3.54 -12.23 -2.25
N LEU A 208 -2.43 -11.89 -1.60
CA LEU A 208 -1.09 -11.87 -2.23
C LEU A 208 -0.77 -13.21 -2.90
N LYS A 209 -0.89 -14.31 -2.16
CA LYS A 209 -0.65 -15.66 -2.70
C LYS A 209 -1.55 -15.98 -3.88
N GLN A 210 -2.81 -15.58 -3.84
CA GLN A 210 -3.78 -15.84 -4.90
C GLN A 210 -3.44 -15.08 -6.19
N VAL A 211 -3.12 -13.77 -6.09
CA VAL A 211 -2.89 -12.94 -7.28
C VAL A 211 -1.52 -13.13 -7.89
N THR A 212 -0.55 -13.60 -7.10
CA THR A 212 0.82 -13.89 -7.58
C THR A 212 1.06 -15.36 -7.87
N ALA A 213 0.04 -16.23 -7.69
CA ALA A 213 0.14 -17.62 -8.13
C ALA A 213 0.27 -17.66 -9.65
N ASN A 214 1.34 -18.31 -10.14
CA ASN A 214 1.55 -18.51 -11.57
C ASN A 214 0.31 -19.24 -12.14
N LYS A 215 -0.50 -18.52 -12.90
CA LYS A 215 -1.49 -19.17 -13.77
C LYS A 215 -0.73 -19.68 -14.99
N SER A 216 -0.24 -20.93 -14.87
CA SER A 216 0.28 -21.71 -15.99
C SER A 216 -0.80 -21.87 -17.07
#